data_5c588dd0ba9848bd9c0eb230dbcf77c3
#
_entry.id   5c588dd0ba9848bd9c0eb230dbcf77c3
#
_cell.length_a   1.000
_cell.length_b   1.000
_cell.length_c   1.000
_cell.angle_alpha   90.00
_cell.angle_beta   90.00
_cell.angle_gamma   90.00
#
_symmetry.space_group_name_H-M   'P 1'
#
loop_
_entity.id
_entity.type
_entity.pdbx_description
1 polymer ?
#
loop_
_entity_poly.entity_id
_entity_poly.type
_entity_poly.pdbx_seq_one_letter_code
_entity_poly.pdbx_strand_id
1 'polypeptide(L)'
;MIEFKNLSNETPYLILKEKYDESLKANQQNIEAISISSYSDESKEVNARYVNLKFVDDKKFIFFSNYLSPKSKEFNNHNQITALIYWNSINIQIRIKALIEKTSKDFNQSYFAKRDKQKNALAICSEQSLPIASYKLLQSKYEESLKNNNLEECPDYWGGYSFVPFYFEFWEGHESRINKREAYELQSGKWVKSFLQA
;
A
#
# COMPACT_ATOMS: atom_id res chain seq x y z
N MET A 1 10.53 -5.77 0.52
CA MET A 1 11.06 -4.60 1.28
C MET A 1 10.56 -3.32 0.63
N ILE A 2 10.41 -2.24 1.40
CA ILE A 2 10.03 -0.91 0.93
C ILE A 2 11.30 -0.18 0.48
N GLU A 3 11.26 0.42 -0.71
CA GLU A 3 12.34 1.25 -1.23
C GLU A 3 12.01 2.73 -0.97
N PHE A 4 12.88 3.41 -0.20
CA PHE A 4 12.75 4.84 0.08
C PHE A 4 13.58 5.63 -0.92
N LYS A 5 12.93 6.56 -1.66
CA LYS A 5 13.54 7.42 -2.67
C LYS A 5 13.25 8.87 -2.32
N ASN A 6 14.24 9.75 -2.47
CA ASN A 6 14.06 11.22 -2.30
C ASN A 6 13.18 11.57 -1.07
N LEU A 7 13.33 10.81 0.03
CA LEU A 7 12.43 10.89 1.18
C LEU A 7 12.28 12.33 1.66
N SER A 8 11.03 12.77 1.85
CA SER A 8 10.72 14.08 2.43
C SER A 8 11.38 14.28 3.80
N ASN A 9 11.94 15.46 4.02
CA ASN A 9 12.55 15.84 5.30
C ASN A 9 11.52 16.25 6.37
N GLU A 10 10.22 16.14 6.07
CA GLU A 10 9.16 16.42 7.02
C GLU A 10 9.11 15.39 8.14
N THR A 11 8.90 15.83 9.36
CA THR A 11 9.02 15.02 10.58
C THR A 11 8.31 13.66 10.52
N PRO A 12 7.03 13.54 10.09
CA PRO A 12 6.38 12.23 10.12
C PRO A 12 6.98 11.21 9.14
N TYR A 13 7.59 11.66 8.04
CA TYR A 13 8.27 10.77 7.08
C TYR A 13 9.60 10.27 7.64
N LEU A 14 10.32 11.12 8.36
CA LEU A 14 11.59 10.74 9.03
C LEU A 14 11.32 9.72 10.14
N ILE A 15 10.26 9.92 10.95
CA ILE A 15 9.85 8.96 11.98
C ILE A 15 9.46 7.63 11.34
N LEU A 16 8.67 7.64 10.26
CA LEU A 16 8.33 6.42 9.54
C LEU A 16 9.57 5.64 9.10
N LYS A 17 10.56 6.34 8.54
CA LYS A 17 11.81 5.71 8.09
C LYS A 17 12.61 5.14 9.25
N GLU A 18 12.72 5.88 10.35
CA GLU A 18 13.36 5.42 11.58
C GLU A 18 12.72 4.12 12.09
N LYS A 19 11.37 4.11 12.22
CA LYS A 19 10.62 2.93 12.66
C LYS A 19 10.70 1.76 11.67
N TYR A 20 10.79 2.03 10.38
CA TYR A 20 11.07 1.00 9.38
C TYR A 20 12.44 0.36 9.61
N ASP A 21 13.50 1.17 9.83
CA ASP A 21 14.85 0.67 10.04
C ASP A 21 14.99 -0.11 11.36
N GLU A 22 14.32 0.35 12.43
CA GLU A 22 14.22 -0.39 13.70
C GLU A 22 13.54 -1.75 13.50
N SER A 23 12.42 -1.78 12.78
CA SER A 23 11.66 -3.01 12.48
C SER A 23 12.48 -3.98 11.64
N LEU A 24 13.22 -3.46 10.66
CA LEU A 24 14.09 -4.28 9.81
C LEU A 24 15.20 -4.94 10.61
N LYS A 25 15.85 -4.18 11.52
CA LYS A 25 16.86 -4.70 12.45
C LYS A 25 16.29 -5.74 13.41
N ALA A 26 15.03 -5.60 13.78
CA ALA A 26 14.29 -6.56 14.62
C ALA A 26 13.68 -7.74 13.84
N ASN A 27 14.10 -7.96 12.58
CA ASN A 27 13.66 -9.05 11.72
C ASN A 27 12.14 -9.10 11.48
N GLN A 28 11.48 -7.94 11.35
CA GLN A 28 10.06 -7.87 11.03
C GLN A 28 9.73 -8.63 9.75
N GLN A 29 8.81 -9.60 9.84
CA GLN A 29 8.32 -10.33 8.68
C GLN A 29 7.28 -9.51 7.92
N ASN A 30 7.23 -9.67 6.58
CA ASN A 30 6.28 -8.95 5.72
C ASN A 30 6.24 -7.44 5.96
N ILE A 31 7.43 -6.84 6.18
CA ILE A 31 7.58 -5.44 6.57
C ILE A 31 6.92 -4.44 5.60
N GLU A 32 6.73 -4.84 4.33
CA GLU A 32 6.04 -4.05 3.31
C GLU A 32 4.52 -4.23 3.30
N ALA A 33 3.97 -5.14 4.09
CA ALA A 33 2.52 -5.36 4.14
C ALA A 33 1.82 -4.19 4.85
N ILE A 34 0.91 -3.52 4.13
CA ILE A 34 0.10 -2.42 4.65
C ILE A 34 -1.37 -2.70 4.38
N SER A 35 -2.21 -2.56 5.39
CA SER A 35 -3.66 -2.64 5.24
C SER A 35 -4.19 -1.33 4.69
N ILE A 36 -4.93 -1.38 3.60
CA ILE A 36 -5.63 -0.24 3.01
C ILE A 36 -7.13 -0.42 3.20
N SER A 37 -7.76 0.55 3.85
CA SER A 37 -9.21 0.64 3.98
C SER A 37 -9.77 1.69 3.03
N SER A 38 -10.84 1.34 2.34
CA SER A 38 -11.56 2.21 1.41
C SER A 38 -13.07 2.01 1.56
N TYR A 39 -13.84 3.01 1.13
CA TYR A 39 -15.28 3.01 1.19
C TYR A 39 -15.89 2.69 -0.16
N SER A 40 -16.85 1.78 -0.18
CA SER A 40 -17.67 1.46 -1.36
C SER A 40 -18.95 2.27 -1.34
N ASP A 41 -19.10 3.20 -2.27
CA ASP A 41 -20.37 3.94 -2.44
C ASP A 41 -21.51 3.05 -2.91
N GLU A 42 -21.20 1.96 -3.60
CA GLU A 42 -22.20 1.03 -4.12
C GLU A 42 -22.82 0.18 -3.01
N SER A 43 -21.98 -0.52 -2.21
CA SER A 43 -22.45 -1.38 -1.12
C SER A 43 -22.63 -0.65 0.22
N LYS A 44 -22.17 0.62 0.34
CA LYS A 44 -22.15 1.41 1.58
C LYS A 44 -21.31 0.76 2.68
N GLU A 45 -20.24 0.08 2.30
CA GLU A 45 -19.36 -0.68 3.19
C GLU A 45 -17.93 -0.14 3.18
N VAL A 46 -17.24 -0.32 4.31
CA VAL A 46 -15.80 -0.13 4.42
C VAL A 46 -15.11 -1.46 4.20
N ASN A 47 -14.25 -1.54 3.21
CA ASN A 47 -13.47 -2.71 2.87
C ASN A 47 -12.00 -2.51 3.24
N ALA A 48 -11.36 -3.55 3.77
CA ALA A 48 -9.93 -3.54 4.09
C ALA A 48 -9.22 -4.75 3.47
N ARG A 49 -7.98 -4.55 3.02
CA ARG A 49 -7.11 -5.62 2.50
C ARG A 49 -5.65 -5.24 2.63
N TYR A 50 -4.78 -6.24 2.69
CA TYR A 50 -3.34 -6.00 2.61
C TYR A 50 -2.90 -5.77 1.17
N VAL A 51 -1.98 -4.83 1.00
CA VAL A 51 -1.18 -4.60 -0.21
C VAL A 51 0.30 -4.52 0.16
N ASN A 52 1.18 -4.75 -0.81
CA ASN A 52 2.62 -4.61 -0.59
C ASN A 52 3.07 -3.22 -1.02
N LEU A 53 3.41 -2.37 -0.07
CA LEU A 53 4.03 -1.07 -0.32
C LEU A 53 5.40 -1.30 -0.97
N LYS A 54 5.64 -0.67 -2.13
CA LYS A 54 6.89 -0.84 -2.87
C LYS A 54 7.83 0.34 -2.74
N PHE A 55 7.28 1.55 -2.80
CA PHE A 55 8.07 2.77 -2.73
C PHE A 55 7.48 3.76 -1.74
N VAL A 56 8.35 4.51 -1.09
CA VAL A 56 8.07 5.82 -0.52
C VAL A 56 9.01 6.80 -1.25
N ASP A 57 8.46 7.60 -2.18
CA ASP A 57 9.21 8.52 -3.02
C ASP A 57 8.73 9.95 -2.75
N ASP A 58 9.61 10.78 -2.19
CA ASP A 58 9.27 12.04 -1.56
C ASP A 58 8.12 11.85 -0.56
N LYS A 59 6.92 12.33 -0.85
CA LYS A 59 5.71 12.20 -0.02
C LYS A 59 4.77 11.10 -0.49
N LYS A 60 5.08 10.42 -1.59
CA LYS A 60 4.21 9.44 -2.25
C LYS A 60 4.51 8.02 -1.78
N PHE A 61 3.49 7.35 -1.30
CA PHE A 61 3.50 5.92 -0.97
C PHE A 61 2.92 5.14 -2.15
N ILE A 62 3.66 4.17 -2.70
CA ILE A 62 3.27 3.52 -3.96
C ILE A 62 3.17 2.01 -3.80
N PHE A 63 2.03 1.47 -4.21
CA PHE A 63 1.79 0.04 -4.38
C PHE A 63 1.15 -0.24 -5.74
N PHE A 64 1.09 -1.51 -6.16
CA PHE A 64 0.56 -1.90 -7.47
C PHE A 64 -0.64 -2.83 -7.33
N SER A 65 -1.60 -2.70 -8.24
CA SER A 65 -2.83 -3.49 -8.26
C SER A 65 -3.46 -3.55 -9.64
N ASN A 66 -4.47 -4.42 -9.79
CA ASN A 66 -5.34 -4.44 -10.97
C ASN A 66 -6.39 -3.31 -10.86
N TYR A 67 -6.49 -2.46 -11.88
CA TYR A 67 -7.40 -1.30 -11.95
C TYR A 67 -8.88 -1.68 -12.13
N LEU A 68 -9.16 -2.94 -12.47
CA LEU A 68 -10.54 -3.46 -12.58
C LEU A 68 -11.01 -4.13 -11.28
N SER A 69 -10.16 -4.25 -10.27
CA SER A 69 -10.53 -4.86 -8.98
C SER A 69 -11.53 -4.00 -8.20
N PRO A 70 -12.32 -4.59 -7.28
CA PRO A 70 -13.30 -3.85 -6.47
C PRO A 70 -12.71 -2.64 -5.76
N LYS A 71 -11.52 -2.78 -5.13
CA LYS A 71 -10.84 -1.65 -4.47
C LYS A 71 -10.55 -0.49 -5.39
N SER A 72 -10.29 -0.76 -6.67
CA SER A 72 -9.98 0.28 -7.65
C SER A 72 -11.21 1.09 -8.03
N LYS A 73 -12.39 0.47 -8.05
CA LYS A 73 -13.68 1.17 -8.19
C LYS A 73 -13.94 2.07 -6.97
N GLU A 74 -13.66 1.56 -5.77
CA GLU A 74 -13.77 2.31 -4.52
C GLU A 74 -12.89 3.56 -4.54
N PHE A 75 -11.61 3.44 -4.92
CA PHE A 75 -10.67 4.58 -5.01
C PHE A 75 -11.08 5.61 -6.07
N ASN A 76 -11.69 5.19 -7.17
CA ASN A 76 -12.17 6.11 -8.20
C ASN A 76 -13.38 6.93 -7.73
N ASN A 77 -14.25 6.35 -6.89
CA ASN A 77 -15.46 6.98 -6.39
C ASN A 77 -15.17 7.84 -5.14
N HIS A 78 -14.25 7.36 -4.29
CA HIS A 78 -13.87 8.05 -3.05
C HIS A 78 -12.36 7.89 -2.83
N ASN A 79 -11.62 8.94 -3.12
CA ASN A 79 -10.16 8.89 -3.14
C ASN A 79 -9.49 9.04 -1.77
N GLN A 80 -10.23 9.17 -0.68
CA GLN A 80 -9.65 9.15 0.66
C GLN A 80 -9.55 7.71 1.16
N ILE A 81 -8.38 7.35 1.69
CA ILE A 81 -8.10 6.06 2.28
C ILE A 81 -7.54 6.19 3.69
N THR A 82 -7.64 5.09 4.44
CA THR A 82 -6.82 4.87 5.63
C THR A 82 -5.87 3.70 5.38
N ALA A 83 -4.59 3.94 5.62
CA ALA A 83 -3.57 2.90 5.60
C ALA A 83 -3.11 2.59 7.03
N LEU A 84 -2.91 1.30 7.33
CA LEU A 84 -2.50 0.84 8.64
C LEU A 84 -1.33 -0.14 8.51
N ILE A 85 -0.25 0.16 9.22
CA ILE A 85 0.93 -0.70 9.36
C ILE A 85 0.99 -1.17 10.81
N TYR A 86 1.32 -2.44 11.03
CA TYR A 86 1.66 -2.95 12.34
C TYR A 86 2.96 -3.76 12.27
N TRP A 87 3.99 -3.22 12.89
CA TRP A 87 5.27 -3.89 13.04
C TRP A 87 5.38 -4.45 14.47
N ASN A 88 5.00 -5.71 14.60
CA ASN A 88 4.95 -6.38 15.90
C ASN A 88 6.33 -6.60 16.52
N SER A 89 7.38 -6.64 15.71
CA SER A 89 8.76 -6.80 16.19
C SER A 89 9.23 -5.70 17.14
N ILE A 90 8.63 -4.50 17.01
CA ILE A 90 8.90 -3.33 17.85
C ILE A 90 7.63 -2.76 18.50
N ASN A 91 6.52 -3.52 18.41
CA ASN A 91 5.21 -3.16 18.98
C ASN A 91 4.72 -1.77 18.58
N ILE A 92 4.85 -1.41 17.30
CA ILE A 92 4.39 -0.13 16.76
C ILE A 92 3.27 -0.30 15.76
N GLN A 93 2.25 0.57 15.85
CA GLN A 93 1.23 0.75 14.83
C GLN A 93 1.34 2.15 14.22
N ILE A 94 1.24 2.24 12.90
CA ILE A 94 1.25 3.51 12.18
C ILE A 94 -0.04 3.61 11.37
N ARG A 95 -0.88 4.60 11.71
CA ARG A 95 -2.11 4.90 10.99
C ARG A 95 -1.90 6.13 10.12
N ILE A 96 -2.27 6.04 8.85
CA ILE A 96 -2.09 7.08 7.84
C ILE A 96 -3.45 7.36 7.21
N LYS A 97 -3.88 8.63 7.14
CA LYS A 97 -4.99 9.06 6.27
C LYS A 97 -4.40 9.78 5.08
N ALA A 98 -4.88 9.45 3.89
CA ALA A 98 -4.26 9.91 2.65
C ALA A 98 -5.28 10.07 1.51
N LEU A 99 -4.90 10.83 0.50
CA LEU A 99 -5.56 10.86 -0.80
C LEU A 99 -4.79 9.97 -1.77
N ILE A 100 -5.53 9.14 -2.53
CA ILE A 100 -4.98 8.14 -3.44
C ILE A 100 -5.31 8.48 -4.89
N GLU A 101 -4.36 8.23 -5.79
CA GLU A 101 -4.48 8.42 -7.23
C GLU A 101 -3.71 7.33 -7.99
N LYS A 102 -4.02 7.14 -9.27
CA LYS A 102 -3.24 6.26 -10.15
C LYS A 102 -1.90 6.89 -10.51
N THR A 103 -0.87 6.05 -10.65
CA THR A 103 0.43 6.48 -11.21
C THR A 103 0.36 6.57 -12.75
N SER A 104 1.37 7.21 -13.36
CA SER A 104 1.44 7.36 -14.82
C SER A 104 1.66 6.03 -15.55
N LYS A 105 1.21 5.95 -16.81
CA LYS A 105 1.40 4.77 -17.66
C LYS A 105 2.89 4.44 -17.86
N ASP A 106 3.74 5.44 -18.08
CA ASP A 106 5.17 5.25 -18.29
C ASP A 106 5.85 4.67 -17.05
N PHE A 107 5.46 5.15 -15.84
CA PHE A 107 5.94 4.60 -14.58
C PHE A 107 5.52 3.13 -14.42
N ASN A 108 4.25 2.81 -14.73
CA ASN A 108 3.72 1.47 -14.65
C ASN A 108 4.44 0.52 -15.61
N GLN A 109 4.62 0.92 -16.88
CA GLN A 109 5.34 0.15 -17.88
C GLN A 109 6.78 -0.10 -17.45
N SER A 110 7.49 0.94 -16.98
CA SER A 110 8.88 0.84 -16.54
C SER A 110 9.05 -0.08 -15.33
N TYR A 111 8.10 -0.09 -14.42
CA TYR A 111 8.11 -0.98 -13.26
C TYR A 111 7.74 -2.43 -13.66
N PHE A 112 6.70 -2.60 -14.49
CA PHE A 112 6.23 -3.92 -14.93
C PHE A 112 7.32 -4.68 -15.69
N ALA A 113 8.03 -4.02 -16.59
CA ALA A 113 9.11 -4.63 -17.38
C ALA A 113 10.26 -5.18 -16.50
N LYS A 114 10.51 -4.57 -15.35
CA LYS A 114 11.57 -4.97 -14.39
C LYS A 114 11.09 -5.96 -13.33
N ARG A 115 9.77 -6.12 -13.21
CA ARG A 115 9.15 -6.95 -12.18
C ARG A 115 9.32 -8.44 -12.51
N ASP A 116 9.31 -9.26 -11.48
CA ASP A 116 9.36 -10.72 -11.58
C ASP A 116 8.30 -11.26 -12.57
N LYS A 117 8.74 -12.03 -13.55
CA LYS A 117 7.89 -12.55 -14.65
C LYS A 117 6.77 -13.46 -14.17
N GLN A 118 6.97 -14.22 -13.09
CA GLN A 118 5.93 -15.06 -12.51
C GLN A 118 4.79 -14.19 -11.94
N LYS A 119 5.13 -13.10 -11.27
CA LYS A 119 4.14 -12.14 -10.77
C LYS A 119 3.45 -11.39 -11.91
N ASN A 120 4.13 -11.16 -13.03
CA ASN A 120 3.54 -10.53 -14.22
C ASN A 120 2.54 -11.48 -14.90
N ALA A 121 2.89 -12.75 -15.06
CA ALA A 121 1.97 -13.75 -15.60
C ALA A 121 0.66 -13.82 -14.80
N LEU A 122 0.72 -13.80 -13.46
CA LEU A 122 -0.48 -13.75 -12.62
C LEU A 122 -1.26 -12.44 -12.80
N ALA A 123 -0.56 -11.31 -12.92
CA ALA A 123 -1.21 -10.01 -13.15
C ALA A 123 -1.95 -9.94 -14.49
N ILE A 124 -1.43 -10.63 -15.52
CA ILE A 124 -2.04 -10.69 -16.85
C ILE A 124 -3.27 -11.60 -16.87
N CYS A 125 -3.20 -12.80 -16.29
CA CYS A 125 -4.25 -13.82 -16.42
C CYS A 125 -5.36 -13.71 -15.37
N SER A 126 -5.17 -12.93 -14.30
CA SER A 126 -6.09 -12.88 -13.16
C SER A 126 -7.01 -11.66 -13.21
N GLU A 127 -8.31 -11.91 -13.22
CA GLU A 127 -9.33 -10.91 -12.93
C GLU A 127 -9.46 -10.75 -11.41
N GLN A 128 -8.60 -9.95 -10.84
CA GLN A 128 -8.39 -9.85 -9.39
C GLN A 128 -9.68 -9.65 -8.60
N SER A 129 -9.93 -10.56 -7.64
CA SER A 129 -11.10 -10.58 -6.74
C SER A 129 -12.43 -10.92 -7.38
N LEU A 130 -12.48 -11.32 -8.66
CA LEU A 130 -13.68 -11.88 -9.25
C LEU A 130 -13.79 -13.39 -8.98
N PRO A 131 -15.03 -13.93 -8.88
CA PRO A 131 -15.23 -15.36 -8.75
C PRO A 131 -14.64 -16.14 -9.92
N ILE A 132 -14.09 -17.33 -9.65
CA ILE A 132 -13.60 -18.27 -10.65
C ILE A 132 -14.10 -19.68 -10.29
N ALA A 133 -14.33 -20.51 -11.30
CA ALA A 133 -14.93 -21.83 -11.10
C ALA A 133 -14.09 -22.77 -10.22
N SER A 134 -12.75 -22.66 -10.26
CA SER A 134 -11.87 -23.45 -9.38
C SER A 134 -10.47 -22.87 -9.29
N TYR A 135 -9.75 -23.19 -8.21
CA TYR A 135 -8.34 -22.85 -8.08
C TYR A 135 -7.48 -23.51 -9.18
N LYS A 136 -7.84 -24.74 -9.60
CA LYS A 136 -7.15 -25.45 -10.70
C LYS A 136 -7.27 -24.67 -12.02
N LEU A 137 -8.40 -24.05 -12.30
CA LEU A 137 -8.57 -23.20 -13.48
C LEU A 137 -7.65 -21.97 -13.42
N LEU A 138 -7.51 -21.35 -12.24
CA LEU A 138 -6.56 -20.26 -12.06
C LEU A 138 -5.12 -20.69 -12.32
N GLN A 139 -4.73 -21.88 -11.82
CA GLN A 139 -3.39 -22.43 -12.06
C GLN A 139 -3.15 -22.69 -13.56
N SER A 140 -4.11 -23.27 -14.28
CA SER A 140 -3.99 -23.49 -15.74
C SER A 140 -3.85 -22.16 -16.51
N LYS A 141 -4.66 -21.13 -16.18
CA LYS A 141 -4.53 -19.79 -16.78
C LYS A 141 -3.15 -19.17 -16.50
N TYR A 142 -2.63 -19.36 -15.31
CA TYR A 142 -1.30 -18.87 -14.92
C TYR A 142 -0.19 -19.55 -15.73
N GLU A 143 -0.22 -20.88 -15.86
CA GLU A 143 0.76 -21.63 -16.64
C GLU A 143 0.72 -21.27 -18.13
N GLU A 144 -0.47 -21.09 -18.68
CA GLU A 144 -0.67 -20.61 -20.04
C GLU A 144 -0.10 -19.19 -20.24
N SER A 145 -0.37 -18.30 -19.29
CA SER A 145 0.14 -16.93 -19.31
C SER A 145 1.67 -16.89 -19.27
N LEU A 146 2.30 -17.73 -18.46
CA LEU A 146 3.77 -17.85 -18.41
C LEU A 146 4.38 -18.25 -19.74
N LYS A 147 3.69 -19.06 -20.55
CA LYS A 147 4.20 -19.59 -21.82
C LYS A 147 3.94 -18.67 -23.01
N ASN A 148 2.77 -18.00 -23.03
CA ASN A 148 2.23 -17.42 -24.25
C ASN A 148 2.15 -15.89 -24.22
N ASN A 149 2.22 -15.23 -23.04
CA ASN A 149 2.09 -13.78 -22.97
C ASN A 149 3.45 -13.07 -23.00
N ASN A 150 3.43 -11.82 -23.46
CA ASN A 150 4.54 -10.90 -23.28
C ASN A 150 4.56 -10.40 -21.83
N LEU A 151 5.46 -10.97 -21.03
CA LEU A 151 5.54 -10.70 -19.60
C LEU A 151 6.26 -9.38 -19.25
N GLU A 152 6.68 -8.60 -20.25
CA GLU A 152 7.33 -7.30 -20.08
C GLU A 152 6.41 -6.13 -20.44
N GLU A 153 5.28 -6.41 -21.10
CA GLU A 153 4.29 -5.43 -21.49
C GLU A 153 3.23 -5.26 -20.41
N CYS A 154 3.11 -4.03 -19.88
CA CYS A 154 2.18 -3.73 -18.81
C CYS A 154 0.75 -3.63 -19.36
N PRO A 155 -0.20 -4.47 -18.88
CA PRO A 155 -1.59 -4.33 -19.30
C PRO A 155 -2.19 -2.98 -18.84
N ASP A 156 -3.07 -2.37 -19.66
CA ASP A 156 -3.76 -1.11 -19.31
C ASP A 156 -4.60 -1.19 -18.02
N TYR A 157 -5.03 -2.40 -17.66
CA TYR A 157 -5.80 -2.66 -16.44
C TYR A 157 -4.92 -2.93 -15.21
N TRP A 158 -3.59 -2.78 -15.30
CA TRP A 158 -2.68 -2.96 -14.18
C TRP A 158 -1.76 -1.75 -14.00
N GLY A 159 -1.44 -1.42 -12.76
CA GLY A 159 -0.51 -0.32 -12.49
C GLY A 159 -0.44 0.06 -11.02
N GLY A 160 0.26 1.15 -10.77
CA GLY A 160 0.48 1.69 -9.45
C GLY A 160 -0.65 2.58 -8.97
N TYR A 161 -0.82 2.59 -7.67
CA TYR A 161 -1.51 3.63 -6.93
C TYR A 161 -0.49 4.35 -6.07
N SER A 162 -0.54 5.69 -6.09
CA SER A 162 0.20 6.53 -5.16
C SER A 162 -0.77 7.20 -4.20
N PHE A 163 -0.40 7.31 -2.92
CA PHE A 163 -1.16 8.09 -1.97
C PHE A 163 -0.26 9.05 -1.20
N VAL A 164 -0.80 10.23 -0.92
CA VAL A 164 -0.11 11.31 -0.21
C VAL A 164 -0.79 11.52 1.14
N PRO A 165 -0.07 11.29 2.24
CA PRO A 165 -0.60 11.48 3.59
C PRO A 165 -0.94 12.93 3.91
N PHE A 166 -2.02 13.11 4.66
CA PHE A 166 -2.34 14.35 5.36
C PHE A 166 -2.49 14.15 6.88
N TYR A 167 -2.34 12.89 7.35
CA TYR A 167 -2.37 12.52 8.75
C TYR A 167 -1.48 11.29 8.99
N PHE A 168 -0.68 11.34 10.04
CA PHE A 168 0.03 10.19 10.61
C PHE A 168 -0.30 10.08 12.10
N GLU A 169 -0.41 8.86 12.59
CA GLU A 169 -0.41 8.54 14.01
C GLU A 169 0.56 7.39 14.25
N PHE A 170 1.51 7.61 15.13
CA PHE A 170 2.44 6.62 15.63
C PHE A 170 1.98 6.20 17.01
N TRP A 171 1.58 4.94 17.15
CA TRP A 171 1.15 4.33 18.39
C TRP A 171 2.22 3.31 18.82
N GLU A 172 2.81 3.50 19.99
CA GLU A 172 3.78 2.59 20.61
C GLU A 172 3.10 1.91 21.80
N GLY A 173 3.08 0.56 21.78
CA GLY A 173 2.45 -0.22 22.82
C GLY A 173 3.25 -0.24 24.12
N HIS A 174 2.54 -0.20 25.25
CA HIS A 174 3.10 -0.29 26.59
C HIS A 174 2.38 -1.37 27.41
N GLU A 175 3.10 -2.11 28.25
CA GLU A 175 2.55 -3.21 29.06
C GLU A 175 1.37 -2.78 29.94
N SER A 176 1.47 -1.61 30.57
CA SER A 176 0.40 -1.02 31.39
C SER A 176 -0.67 -0.28 30.58
N ARG A 177 -0.69 -0.42 29.23
CA ARG A 177 -1.60 0.27 28.31
C ARG A 177 -1.52 1.80 28.31
N ILE A 178 -0.50 2.38 28.94
CA ILE A 178 -0.18 3.81 28.80
C ILE A 178 0.56 3.97 27.45
N ASN A 179 -0.17 3.72 26.36
CA ASN A 179 0.41 3.69 25.03
C ASN A 179 0.80 5.12 24.62
N LYS A 180 2.01 5.27 24.09
CA LYS A 180 2.43 6.55 23.54
C LYS A 180 1.77 6.73 22.16
N ARG A 181 1.03 7.83 21.99
CA ARG A 181 0.36 8.13 20.73
C ARG A 181 0.72 9.55 20.28
N GLU A 182 1.50 9.63 19.21
CA GLU A 182 1.88 10.88 18.56
C GLU A 182 1.14 11.02 17.23
N ALA A 183 0.35 12.07 17.07
CA ALA A 183 -0.34 12.37 15.83
C ALA A 183 0.28 13.60 15.15
N TYR A 184 0.32 13.56 13.84
CA TYR A 184 0.73 14.65 12.97
C TYR A 184 -0.37 14.89 11.94
N GLU A 185 -0.91 16.09 11.90
CA GLU A 185 -1.95 16.50 10.96
C GLU A 185 -1.45 17.66 10.08
N LEU A 186 -1.68 17.55 8.77
CA LEU A 186 -1.30 18.59 7.83
C LEU A 186 -2.31 19.72 7.84
N GLN A 187 -1.96 20.86 8.43
CA GLN A 187 -2.81 22.05 8.54
C GLN A 187 -2.15 23.22 7.82
N SER A 188 -2.81 23.77 6.81
CA SER A 188 -2.30 24.89 6.02
C SER A 188 -0.86 24.67 5.51
N GLY A 189 -0.55 23.44 5.07
CA GLY A 189 0.75 23.06 4.52
C GLY A 189 1.86 22.80 5.56
N LYS A 190 1.53 22.79 6.86
CA LYS A 190 2.47 22.48 7.94
C LYS A 190 1.97 21.31 8.79
N TRP A 191 2.89 20.45 9.20
CA TRP A 191 2.57 19.36 10.13
C TRP A 191 2.45 19.88 11.56
N VAL A 192 1.28 19.69 12.14
CA VAL A 192 0.98 20.03 13.54
C VAL A 192 1.01 18.74 14.35
N LYS A 193 1.89 18.70 15.35
CA LYS A 193 2.03 17.56 16.27
C LYS A 193 1.07 17.68 17.44
N SER A 194 0.49 16.56 17.85
CA SER A 194 -0.29 16.42 19.08
C SER A 194 -0.03 15.05 19.74
N PHE A 195 -0.31 14.96 21.04
CA PHE A 195 -0.37 13.69 21.77
C PHE A 195 -1.83 13.31 21.96
N LEU A 196 -2.14 12.03 21.76
CA LEU A 196 -3.48 11.50 22.00
C LEU A 196 -3.50 10.71 23.29
N GLN A 197 -4.63 10.74 23.98
CA GLN A 197 -4.86 9.89 25.15
C GLN A 197 -4.93 8.42 24.72
N ALA A 198 -4.52 7.52 25.65
CA ALA A 198 -4.53 6.07 25.43
C ALA A 198 -5.95 5.50 25.33
#